data_7ae2e630bc4ecb7ef2d6df8848d1d186
#
_entry.id   7ae2e630bc4ecb7ef2d6df8848d1d186
#
_cell.length_a   1.000
_cell.length_b   1.000
_cell.length_c   1.000
_cell.angle_alpha   90.00
_cell.angle_beta   90.00
_cell.angle_gamma   90.00
#
_symmetry.space_group_name_H-M   'P 1'
#
loop_
_entity.id
_entity.type
_entity.pdbx_description
1 polymer ?
#
loop_
_entity_poly.entity_id
_entity_poly.type
_entity_poly.pdbx_seq_one_letter_code
_entity_poly.pdbx_strand_id
1 'polypeptide(L)'
;MHSPSSTARPAAPHRERGIALFVVIVFVMLSMLLALWASRTAIFNEMVVGNDADYQRAFEAAQSLIQDAELDIQQFDTTGYRADDNAALTAVYDNNIVGFSNERSTSPFCENGLCVKRLGRQDFWNNHTDTTEADDPEVSFEQMTRANNAGKRGGARYGQFTGALSKNASDDDAPHNAILAERDADDRGGWYWIEVLSYADPDAVGGAGLIVNDAPNAAAPTDLLDLRLKPSVVYRITAWARGLNPNSTAVIQETYARTRLQD
;
A
#
# COMPACT_ATOMS: atom_id res chain seq x y z
N MET A 1 -96.20 -56.20 12.50
CA MET A 1 -95.53 -55.07 13.09
C MET A 1 -94.17 -54.93 12.44
N HIS A 2 -94.05 -54.05 11.45
CA HIS A 2 -92.81 -53.78 10.72
C HIS A 2 -92.24 -52.43 11.21
N SER A 3 -91.04 -52.45 11.71
CA SER A 3 -90.27 -51.25 12.06
C SER A 3 -89.55 -50.76 10.81
N PRO A 4 -89.55 -49.48 10.48
CA PRO A 4 -88.75 -48.95 9.41
C PRO A 4 -87.33 -48.65 9.86
N SER A 5 -86.35 -49.23 9.13
CA SER A 5 -84.92 -48.90 9.25
C SER A 5 -84.64 -47.49 8.71
N SER A 6 -84.11 -46.62 9.59
CA SER A 6 -83.64 -45.32 9.22
C SER A 6 -82.27 -45.40 8.54
N THR A 7 -82.21 -45.14 7.25
CA THR A 7 -80.93 -45.00 6.53
C THR A 7 -80.38 -43.63 6.76
N ALA A 8 -79.27 -43.57 7.49
CA ALA A 8 -78.45 -42.33 7.64
C ALA A 8 -77.80 -41.98 6.30
N ARG A 9 -78.07 -40.80 5.76
CA ARG A 9 -77.39 -40.20 4.62
C ARG A 9 -75.91 -39.87 4.98
N PRO A 10 -74.94 -40.29 4.13
CA PRO A 10 -73.57 -39.89 4.35
C PRO A 10 -73.47 -38.36 4.12
N ALA A 11 -72.83 -37.66 5.04
CA ALA A 11 -72.50 -36.23 4.90
C ALA A 11 -71.58 -36.03 3.69
N ALA A 12 -71.94 -35.10 2.85
CA ALA A 12 -71.11 -34.71 1.67
C ALA A 12 -69.78 -34.14 2.14
N PRO A 13 -68.67 -34.52 1.56
CA PRO A 13 -67.36 -33.95 1.92
C PRO A 13 -67.35 -32.44 1.55
N HIS A 14 -67.10 -31.62 2.55
CA HIS A 14 -66.95 -30.20 2.37
C HIS A 14 -65.85 -29.91 1.37
N ARG A 15 -66.06 -29.01 0.41
CA ARG A 15 -65.12 -28.52 -0.62
C ARG A 15 -64.00 -27.70 0.05
N GLU A 16 -62.92 -28.33 0.54
CA GLU A 16 -61.71 -27.67 1.04
C GLU A 16 -60.68 -27.41 -0.06
N ARG A 17 -61.02 -27.62 -1.32
CA ARG A 17 -60.08 -27.56 -2.49
C ARG A 17 -59.53 -26.14 -2.76
N GLY A 18 -60.24 -25.05 -2.39
CA GLY A 18 -59.80 -23.67 -2.63
C GLY A 18 -58.69 -23.20 -1.69
N ILE A 19 -58.72 -23.62 -0.44
CA ILE A 19 -57.75 -23.21 0.58
C ILE A 19 -56.39 -23.89 0.32
N ALA A 20 -56.38 -25.14 -0.06
CA ALA A 20 -55.16 -25.89 -0.35
C ALA A 20 -54.34 -25.26 -1.50
N LEU A 21 -55.03 -24.81 -2.58
CA LEU A 21 -54.37 -24.15 -3.70
C LEU A 21 -53.75 -22.82 -3.27
N PHE A 22 -54.44 -22.02 -2.45
CA PHE A 22 -53.93 -20.76 -1.94
C PHE A 22 -52.70 -20.96 -1.07
N VAL A 23 -52.72 -21.95 -0.17
CA VAL A 23 -51.54 -22.28 0.69
C VAL A 23 -50.37 -22.69 -0.15
N VAL A 24 -50.54 -23.53 -1.18
CA VAL A 24 -49.44 -23.92 -2.08
C VAL A 24 -48.83 -22.73 -2.80
N ILE A 25 -49.67 -21.83 -3.32
CA ILE A 25 -49.19 -20.59 -4.01
C ILE A 25 -48.38 -19.73 -3.07
N VAL A 26 -48.84 -19.52 -1.82
CA VAL A 26 -48.13 -18.75 -0.80
C VAL A 26 -46.77 -19.41 -0.46
N PHE A 27 -46.76 -20.72 -0.28
CA PHE A 27 -45.53 -21.48 -0.02
C PHE A 27 -44.52 -21.34 -1.18
N VAL A 28 -44.98 -21.44 -2.42
CA VAL A 28 -44.14 -21.29 -3.62
C VAL A 28 -43.57 -19.86 -3.70
N MET A 29 -44.41 -18.84 -3.45
CA MET A 29 -43.96 -17.44 -3.44
C MET A 29 -42.92 -17.17 -2.33
N LEU A 30 -43.14 -17.67 -1.11
CA LEU A 30 -42.19 -17.56 -0.02
C LEU A 30 -40.88 -18.28 -0.31
N SER A 31 -40.96 -19.47 -0.89
CA SER A 31 -39.75 -20.23 -1.29
C SER A 31 -38.97 -19.51 -2.38
N MET A 32 -39.64 -18.88 -3.35
CA MET A 32 -38.98 -18.03 -4.37
C MET A 32 -38.30 -16.82 -3.76
N LEU A 33 -38.97 -16.11 -2.82
CA LEU A 33 -38.39 -14.96 -2.15
C LEU A 33 -37.15 -15.35 -1.33
N LEU A 34 -37.22 -16.48 -0.60
CA LEU A 34 -36.08 -17.00 0.13
C LEU A 34 -34.92 -17.40 -0.78
N ALA A 35 -35.20 -18.03 -1.91
CA ALA A 35 -34.18 -18.41 -2.89
C ALA A 35 -33.51 -17.16 -3.50
N LEU A 36 -34.29 -16.13 -3.85
CA LEU A 36 -33.77 -14.87 -4.37
C LEU A 36 -32.90 -14.15 -3.32
N TRP A 37 -33.34 -14.13 -2.06
CA TRP A 37 -32.59 -13.53 -0.99
C TRP A 37 -31.27 -14.27 -0.72
N ALA A 38 -31.31 -15.60 -0.68
CA ALA A 38 -30.13 -16.44 -0.52
C ALA A 38 -29.13 -16.24 -1.67
N SER A 39 -29.61 -16.17 -2.91
CA SER A 39 -28.78 -15.92 -4.09
C SER A 39 -28.08 -14.56 -4.02
N ARG A 40 -28.80 -13.50 -3.63
CA ARG A 40 -28.17 -12.16 -3.44
C ARG A 40 -27.11 -12.18 -2.36
N THR A 41 -27.41 -12.80 -1.23
CA THR A 41 -26.44 -12.90 -0.11
C THR A 41 -25.18 -13.66 -0.54
N ALA A 42 -25.31 -14.72 -1.33
CA ALA A 42 -24.17 -15.46 -1.85
C ALA A 42 -23.27 -14.60 -2.76
N ILE A 43 -23.86 -13.82 -3.68
CA ILE A 43 -23.11 -12.93 -4.59
C ILE A 43 -22.38 -11.83 -3.77
N PHE A 44 -23.04 -11.22 -2.78
CA PHE A 44 -22.40 -10.23 -1.93
C PHE A 44 -21.21 -10.82 -1.15
N ASN A 45 -21.38 -12.01 -0.59
CA ASN A 45 -20.31 -12.68 0.14
C ASN A 45 -19.12 -13.00 -0.78
N GLU A 46 -19.37 -13.44 -2.02
CA GLU A 46 -18.31 -13.69 -3.00
C GLU A 46 -17.54 -12.41 -3.36
N MET A 47 -18.24 -11.29 -3.58
CA MET A 47 -17.60 -10.01 -3.84
C MET A 47 -16.76 -9.52 -2.66
N VAL A 48 -17.26 -9.66 -1.43
CA VAL A 48 -16.52 -9.26 -0.22
C VAL A 48 -15.26 -10.12 -0.06
N VAL A 49 -15.38 -11.43 -0.18
CA VAL A 49 -14.23 -12.36 -0.07
C VAL A 49 -13.22 -12.11 -1.19
N GLY A 50 -13.70 -11.87 -2.42
CA GLY A 50 -12.83 -11.57 -3.55
C GLY A 50 -12.04 -10.27 -3.36
N ASN A 51 -12.70 -9.22 -2.85
CA ASN A 51 -12.04 -7.95 -2.56
C ASN A 51 -11.05 -8.05 -1.38
N ASP A 52 -11.40 -8.80 -0.33
CA ASP A 52 -10.50 -9.05 0.80
C ASP A 52 -9.26 -9.84 0.36
N ALA A 53 -9.44 -10.87 -0.44
CA ALA A 53 -8.32 -11.64 -0.99
C ALA A 53 -7.39 -10.80 -1.87
N ASP A 54 -7.94 -9.87 -2.65
CA ASP A 54 -7.14 -8.96 -3.47
C ASP A 54 -6.39 -7.93 -2.63
N TYR A 55 -7.03 -7.39 -1.59
CA TYR A 55 -6.37 -6.52 -0.62
C TYR A 55 -5.22 -7.22 0.11
N GLN A 56 -5.40 -8.48 0.53
CA GLN A 56 -4.34 -9.28 1.17
C GLN A 56 -3.13 -9.45 0.24
N ARG A 57 -3.37 -9.72 -1.05
CA ARG A 57 -2.28 -9.80 -2.05
C ARG A 57 -1.55 -8.47 -2.22
N ALA A 58 -2.30 -7.35 -2.26
CA ALA A 58 -1.70 -6.03 -2.32
C ALA A 58 -0.87 -5.71 -1.07
N PHE A 59 -1.35 -6.12 0.09
CA PHE A 59 -0.63 -5.96 1.36
C PHE A 59 0.68 -6.77 1.38
N GLU A 60 0.65 -8.04 0.95
CA GLU A 60 1.86 -8.88 0.82
C GLU A 60 2.86 -8.28 -0.19
N ALA A 61 2.37 -7.72 -1.29
CA ALA A 61 3.20 -7.01 -2.25
C ALA A 61 3.85 -5.77 -1.63
N ALA A 62 3.11 -4.98 -0.85
CA ALA A 62 3.64 -3.82 -0.14
C ALA A 62 4.68 -4.22 0.92
N GLN A 63 4.48 -5.32 1.65
CA GLN A 63 5.48 -5.87 2.56
C GLN A 63 6.77 -6.27 1.84
N SER A 64 6.65 -6.91 0.68
CA SER A 64 7.82 -7.27 -0.14
C SER A 64 8.59 -6.05 -0.62
N LEU A 65 7.90 -4.95 -0.92
CA LEU A 65 8.52 -3.67 -1.28
C LEU A 65 9.26 -3.02 -0.10
N ILE A 66 8.72 -3.10 1.13
CA ILE A 66 9.42 -2.65 2.34
C ILE A 66 10.73 -3.41 2.51
N GLN A 67 10.70 -4.75 2.42
CA GLN A 67 11.91 -5.58 2.52
C GLN A 67 12.93 -5.26 1.42
N ASP A 68 12.47 -5.03 0.20
CA ASP A 68 13.33 -4.63 -0.91
C ASP A 68 13.98 -3.26 -0.65
N ALA A 69 13.24 -2.30 -0.12
CA ALA A 69 13.76 -0.99 0.26
C ALA A 69 14.77 -1.06 1.42
N GLU A 70 14.55 -1.93 2.39
CA GLU A 70 15.53 -2.17 3.47
C GLU A 70 16.84 -2.76 2.92
N LEU A 71 16.75 -3.73 2.02
CA LEU A 71 17.92 -4.29 1.32
C LEU A 71 18.64 -3.24 0.50
N ASP A 72 17.90 -2.37 -0.17
CA ASP A 72 18.45 -1.24 -0.92
C ASP A 72 19.26 -0.31 0.02
N ILE A 73 18.69 0.09 1.15
CA ILE A 73 19.39 0.91 2.17
C ILE A 73 20.66 0.19 2.68
N GLN A 74 20.60 -1.12 2.90
CA GLN A 74 21.76 -1.89 3.35
C GLN A 74 22.90 -1.90 2.33
N GLN A 75 22.58 -1.76 1.06
CA GLN A 75 23.53 -1.79 -0.07
C GLN A 75 24.04 -0.40 -0.50
N PHE A 76 23.66 0.67 0.19
CA PHE A 76 24.07 2.03 -0.18
C PHE A 76 25.59 2.25 -0.21
N ASP A 77 26.38 1.43 0.50
CA ASP A 77 27.83 1.47 0.50
C ASP A 77 28.48 0.53 -0.52
N THR A 78 27.69 -0.27 -1.24
CA THR A 78 28.20 -1.17 -2.26
C THR A 78 28.12 -0.51 -3.62
N THR A 79 29.27 -0.41 -4.30
CA THR A 79 29.32 0.12 -5.67
C THR A 79 28.63 -0.83 -6.64
N GLY A 80 27.68 -0.33 -7.42
CA GLY A 80 27.16 -1.07 -8.56
C GLY A 80 25.64 -1.12 -8.72
N TYR A 81 24.86 -1.08 -7.65
CA TYR A 81 23.39 -1.14 -7.77
C TYR A 81 22.74 0.22 -8.02
N ARG A 82 23.31 1.29 -7.46
CA ARG A 82 22.84 2.67 -7.62
C ARG A 82 23.93 3.58 -8.20
N ALA A 83 24.60 3.13 -9.26
CA ALA A 83 25.72 3.88 -9.85
C ALA A 83 25.34 5.32 -10.27
N ASP A 84 24.10 5.52 -10.70
CA ASP A 84 23.60 6.83 -11.14
C ASP A 84 23.27 7.78 -9.96
N ASP A 85 23.18 7.24 -8.74
CA ASP A 85 22.89 7.99 -7.51
C ASP A 85 24.12 8.14 -6.60
N ASN A 86 25.33 7.87 -7.10
CA ASN A 86 26.55 7.85 -6.29
C ASN A 86 26.80 9.14 -5.50
N ALA A 87 26.59 10.30 -6.12
CA ALA A 87 26.80 11.59 -5.43
C ALA A 87 25.83 11.77 -4.26
N ALA A 88 24.55 11.44 -4.47
CA ALA A 88 23.52 11.52 -3.44
C ALA A 88 23.77 10.53 -2.30
N LEU A 89 24.17 9.30 -2.62
CA LEU A 89 24.49 8.28 -1.63
C LEU A 89 25.74 8.63 -0.83
N THR A 90 26.77 9.17 -1.49
CA THR A 90 27.97 9.68 -0.82
C THR A 90 27.60 10.80 0.16
N ALA A 91 26.72 11.73 -0.24
CA ALA A 91 26.26 12.79 0.64
C ALA A 91 25.54 12.25 1.89
N VAL A 92 24.66 11.26 1.73
CA VAL A 92 24.00 10.61 2.88
C VAL A 92 25.02 9.90 3.77
N TYR A 93 25.98 9.22 3.16
CA TYR A 93 27.01 8.46 3.87
C TYR A 93 27.96 9.35 4.67
N ASP A 94 28.35 10.47 4.07
CA ASP A 94 29.23 11.49 4.69
C ASP A 94 28.45 12.39 5.67
N ASN A 95 27.20 12.07 5.95
CA ASN A 95 26.31 12.87 6.80
C ASN A 95 26.07 14.30 6.28
N ASN A 96 26.26 14.52 4.99
CA ASN A 96 26.01 15.79 4.32
C ASN A 96 24.59 15.86 3.76
N ILE A 97 23.62 15.95 4.66
CA ILE A 97 22.18 15.96 4.28
C ILE A 97 21.82 17.19 3.46
N VAL A 98 22.52 18.30 3.66
CA VAL A 98 22.34 19.52 2.86
C VAL A 98 22.73 19.25 1.39
N GLY A 99 23.84 18.57 1.14
CA GLY A 99 24.25 18.16 -0.21
C GLY A 99 23.22 17.25 -0.86
N PHE A 100 22.74 16.26 -0.13
CA PHE A 100 21.67 15.37 -0.58
C PHE A 100 20.38 16.13 -0.94
N SER A 101 19.98 17.09 -0.10
CA SER A 101 18.79 17.91 -0.33
C SER A 101 18.94 18.81 -1.54
N ASN A 102 20.12 19.37 -1.78
CA ASN A 102 20.38 20.23 -2.94
C ASN A 102 20.27 19.48 -4.27
N GLU A 103 20.65 18.23 -4.32
CA GLU A 103 20.52 17.39 -5.52
C GLU A 103 19.06 17.07 -5.87
N ARG A 104 18.18 17.13 -4.87
CA ARG A 104 16.75 16.84 -4.98
C ARG A 104 15.88 18.06 -4.64
N SER A 105 16.31 19.24 -5.10
CA SER A 105 15.64 20.51 -4.80
C SER A 105 14.39 20.79 -5.63
N THR A 106 14.12 19.95 -6.64
CA THR A 106 12.97 20.13 -7.55
C THR A 106 11.89 19.11 -7.27
N SER A 107 10.62 19.52 -7.39
CA SER A 107 9.48 18.62 -7.28
C SER A 107 9.63 17.42 -8.23
N PRO A 108 9.34 16.19 -7.80
CA PRO A 108 8.69 15.79 -6.55
C PRO A 108 9.64 15.57 -5.36
N PHE A 109 10.84 16.14 -5.35
CA PHE A 109 11.85 16.02 -4.29
C PHE A 109 12.32 14.56 -4.05
N CYS A 110 12.06 13.71 -5.01
CA CYS A 110 12.40 12.28 -5.04
C CYS A 110 12.99 11.94 -6.40
N GLU A 111 13.98 11.07 -6.40
CA GLU A 111 14.55 10.50 -7.60
C GLU A 111 14.99 9.06 -7.34
N ASN A 112 14.60 8.14 -8.20
CA ASN A 112 14.92 6.71 -8.07
C ASN A 112 14.53 6.10 -6.71
N GLY A 113 13.43 6.53 -6.16
CA GLY A 113 12.96 6.08 -4.84
C GLY A 113 13.66 6.71 -3.65
N LEU A 114 14.65 7.59 -3.84
CA LEU A 114 15.31 8.34 -2.77
C LEU A 114 14.75 9.75 -2.69
N CYS A 115 14.22 10.10 -1.52
CA CYS A 115 13.53 11.36 -1.27
C CYS A 115 14.20 12.15 -0.16
N VAL A 116 14.18 13.48 -0.28
CA VAL A 116 14.42 14.35 0.88
C VAL A 116 13.20 14.33 1.80
N LYS A 117 13.38 14.80 3.02
CA LYS A 117 12.29 14.96 3.98
C LYS A 117 11.18 15.80 3.36
N ARG A 118 9.98 15.23 3.25
CA ARG A 118 8.83 15.94 2.73
C ARG A 118 8.27 16.93 3.76
N LEU A 119 7.99 18.11 3.28
CA LEU A 119 7.23 19.13 3.99
C LEU A 119 5.77 19.02 3.52
N GLY A 120 4.81 19.31 4.39
CA GLY A 120 3.40 19.24 4.05
C GLY A 120 2.77 17.84 4.20
N ARG A 121 1.83 17.55 3.32
CA ARG A 121 0.99 16.34 3.39
C ARG A 121 1.81 15.08 3.13
N GLN A 122 1.70 14.11 4.03
CA GLN A 122 2.49 12.87 3.95
C GLN A 122 1.81 11.80 3.09
N ASP A 123 0.51 11.83 2.95
CA ASP A 123 -0.30 10.84 2.23
C ASP A 123 -0.48 11.19 0.74
N PHE A 124 0.63 11.44 0.05
CA PHE A 124 0.65 11.80 -1.38
C PHE A 124 -0.07 10.78 -2.28
N TRP A 125 -0.18 9.53 -1.86
CA TRP A 125 -0.91 8.48 -2.59
C TRP A 125 -2.42 8.71 -2.66
N ASN A 126 -2.95 9.58 -1.81
CA ASN A 126 -4.34 10.03 -1.86
C ASN A 126 -4.52 11.35 -2.63
N ASN A 127 -3.41 11.98 -3.03
CA ASN A 127 -3.43 13.20 -3.82
C ASN A 127 -3.27 12.86 -5.29
N HIS A 128 -4.36 12.98 -6.05
CA HIS A 128 -4.39 12.76 -7.50
C HIS A 128 -4.40 14.08 -8.30
N THR A 129 -4.25 15.21 -7.62
CA THR A 129 -4.21 16.52 -8.26
C THR A 129 -2.76 16.85 -8.59
N ASP A 130 -2.46 16.98 -9.87
CA ASP A 130 -1.16 17.45 -10.34
C ASP A 130 -1.12 18.97 -10.16
N THR A 131 -0.66 19.43 -9.00
CA THR A 131 -0.44 20.85 -8.74
C THR A 131 0.89 21.23 -9.38
N THR A 132 0.82 21.97 -10.47
CA THR A 132 2.00 22.45 -11.22
C THR A 132 2.66 23.69 -10.59
N GLU A 133 2.20 24.12 -9.43
CA GLU A 133 2.79 25.24 -8.69
C GLU A 133 4.15 24.82 -8.13
N ALA A 134 5.21 25.47 -8.61
CA ALA A 134 6.59 25.14 -8.25
C ALA A 134 6.88 25.29 -6.73
N ASP A 135 6.08 26.08 -6.04
CA ASP A 135 6.22 26.37 -4.60
C ASP A 135 5.27 25.55 -3.73
N ASP A 136 4.42 24.69 -4.32
CA ASP A 136 3.53 23.83 -3.54
C ASP A 136 4.31 22.64 -2.98
N PRO A 137 4.43 22.51 -1.65
CA PRO A 137 5.08 21.35 -1.03
C PRO A 137 4.27 20.06 -1.19
N GLU A 138 3.03 20.13 -1.68
CA GLU A 138 2.18 18.99 -1.90
C GLU A 138 2.52 18.32 -3.23
N VAL A 139 2.93 17.06 -3.17
CA VAL A 139 3.18 16.24 -4.35
C VAL A 139 2.01 15.28 -4.58
N SER A 140 1.73 14.99 -5.84
CA SER A 140 0.74 14.00 -6.23
C SER A 140 1.36 12.61 -6.40
N PHE A 141 0.51 11.57 -6.35
CA PHE A 141 0.93 10.21 -6.65
C PHE A 141 1.53 10.10 -8.07
N GLU A 142 0.94 10.80 -9.03
CA GLU A 142 1.41 10.80 -10.41
C GLU A 142 2.81 11.41 -10.54
N GLN A 143 3.10 12.52 -9.85
CA GLN A 143 4.44 13.11 -9.80
C GLN A 143 5.46 12.16 -9.17
N MET A 144 5.04 11.41 -8.14
CA MET A 144 5.90 10.47 -7.43
C MET A 144 6.21 9.19 -8.21
N THR A 145 5.44 8.87 -9.24
CA THR A 145 5.61 7.65 -10.06
C THR A 145 6.08 7.95 -11.48
N ARG A 146 5.77 9.13 -12.02
CA ARG A 146 6.13 9.54 -13.39
C ARG A 146 7.65 9.67 -13.56
N ALA A 147 8.14 9.33 -14.75
CA ALA A 147 9.51 9.61 -15.14
C ALA A 147 9.72 11.10 -15.41
N ASN A 148 10.82 11.65 -14.91
CA ASN A 148 11.26 13.00 -15.24
C ASN A 148 11.89 13.04 -16.66
N ASN A 149 12.33 14.23 -17.11
CA ASN A 149 12.95 14.42 -18.42
C ASN A 149 14.25 13.64 -18.62
N ALA A 150 14.90 13.19 -17.54
CA ALA A 150 16.08 12.33 -17.56
C ALA A 150 15.74 10.83 -17.50
N GLY A 151 14.45 10.46 -17.56
CA GLY A 151 13.98 9.10 -17.47
C GLY A 151 13.98 8.52 -16.05
N LYS A 152 14.35 9.31 -15.03
CA LYS A 152 14.34 8.91 -13.64
C LYS A 152 12.95 9.13 -13.03
N ARG A 153 12.50 8.21 -12.20
CA ARG A 153 11.18 8.24 -11.55
C ARG A 153 11.31 8.70 -10.10
N GLY A 154 10.26 9.29 -9.55
CA GLY A 154 10.24 9.63 -8.13
C GLY A 154 10.33 8.40 -7.23
N GLY A 155 9.59 7.33 -7.56
CA GLY A 155 9.60 6.06 -6.87
C GLY A 155 10.53 5.01 -7.46
N ALA A 156 10.73 3.93 -6.73
CA ALA A 156 11.44 2.73 -7.18
C ALA A 156 10.50 1.53 -7.26
N ARG A 157 10.77 0.61 -8.17
CA ARG A 157 10.05 -0.65 -8.35
C ARG A 157 10.80 -1.78 -7.63
N TYR A 158 10.06 -2.83 -7.27
CA TYR A 158 10.65 -4.04 -6.68
C TYR A 158 11.84 -4.57 -7.48
N GLY A 159 12.95 -4.85 -6.80
CA GLY A 159 14.17 -5.41 -7.39
C GLY A 159 14.97 -4.48 -8.29
N GLN A 160 14.57 -3.22 -8.43
CA GLN A 160 15.24 -2.27 -9.33
C GLN A 160 16.68 -1.96 -8.90
N PHE A 161 16.94 -1.90 -7.60
CA PHE A 161 18.23 -1.50 -7.03
C PHE A 161 18.87 -2.56 -6.14
N THR A 162 18.19 -3.65 -5.84
CA THR A 162 18.66 -4.70 -4.92
C THR A 162 19.25 -5.92 -5.64
N GLY A 163 19.00 -6.01 -6.95
CA GLY A 163 19.33 -7.19 -7.72
C GLY A 163 18.40 -8.39 -7.47
N ALA A 164 17.29 -8.18 -6.74
CA ALA A 164 16.24 -9.19 -6.58
C ALA A 164 15.61 -9.58 -7.93
N LEU A 165 15.70 -8.68 -8.92
CA LEU A 165 15.49 -8.99 -10.33
C LEU A 165 16.84 -8.89 -11.03
N SER A 166 17.23 -9.90 -11.80
CA SER A 166 18.45 -9.88 -12.61
C SER A 166 18.51 -8.61 -13.46
N LYS A 167 19.69 -7.97 -13.57
CA LYS A 167 19.89 -6.79 -14.43
C LYS A 167 19.57 -7.05 -15.91
N ASN A 168 19.53 -8.32 -16.31
CA ASN A 168 19.20 -8.78 -17.65
C ASN A 168 17.83 -9.46 -17.66
N ALA A 169 16.90 -8.98 -16.81
CA ALA A 169 15.58 -9.58 -16.68
C ALA A 169 14.96 -9.80 -18.08
N SER A 170 14.98 -11.05 -18.50
CA SER A 170 14.07 -11.57 -19.52
C SER A 170 12.69 -11.70 -18.87
N ASP A 171 11.64 -11.91 -19.66
CA ASP A 171 10.28 -12.14 -19.14
C ASP A 171 10.22 -13.27 -18.10
N ASP A 172 11.20 -14.16 -18.06
CA ASP A 172 11.34 -15.25 -17.09
C ASP A 172 11.79 -14.77 -15.68
N ASP A 173 12.35 -13.56 -15.55
CA ASP A 173 12.81 -12.98 -14.29
C ASP A 173 11.78 -12.04 -13.65
N ALA A 174 10.53 -12.07 -14.08
CA ALA A 174 9.47 -11.29 -13.47
C ALA A 174 9.23 -11.74 -12.02
N PRO A 175 8.87 -10.81 -11.10
CA PRO A 175 8.51 -11.19 -9.74
C PRO A 175 7.41 -12.26 -9.74
N HIS A 176 7.53 -13.27 -8.87
CA HIS A 176 6.49 -14.30 -8.73
C HIS A 176 5.15 -13.73 -8.24
N ASN A 177 5.18 -12.58 -7.55
CA ASN A 177 3.98 -11.88 -7.16
C ASN A 177 3.39 -11.17 -8.39
N ALA A 178 2.18 -11.56 -8.79
CA ALA A 178 1.49 -11.02 -9.97
C ALA A 178 1.31 -9.49 -9.92
N ILE A 179 1.14 -8.91 -8.71
CA ILE A 179 1.03 -7.46 -8.54
C ILE A 179 2.36 -6.78 -8.83
N LEU A 180 3.47 -7.29 -8.29
CA LEU A 180 4.80 -6.71 -8.50
C LEU A 180 5.31 -6.90 -9.93
N ALA A 181 4.75 -7.87 -10.65
CA ALA A 181 5.02 -8.10 -12.08
C ALA A 181 4.34 -7.07 -12.99
N GLU A 182 3.25 -6.44 -12.51
CA GLU A 182 2.53 -5.40 -13.26
C GLU A 182 3.33 -4.10 -13.32
N ARG A 183 3.97 -3.82 -14.45
CA ARG A 183 4.84 -2.65 -14.66
C ARG A 183 4.49 -1.80 -15.87
N ASP A 184 3.40 -2.13 -16.56
CA ASP A 184 3.01 -1.52 -17.83
C ASP A 184 2.51 -0.07 -17.68
N ALA A 185 2.05 0.30 -16.47
CA ALA A 185 1.57 1.63 -16.18
C ALA A 185 2.06 2.13 -14.82
N ASP A 186 2.13 3.46 -14.68
CA ASP A 186 2.64 4.09 -13.46
C ASP A 186 1.69 3.95 -12.27
N ASP A 187 0.40 3.74 -12.53
CA ASP A 187 -0.64 3.52 -11.52
C ASP A 187 -0.89 2.03 -11.21
N ARG A 188 -0.02 1.12 -11.68
CA ARG A 188 -0.12 -0.32 -11.46
C ARG A 188 1.11 -0.88 -10.76
N GLY A 189 0.94 -2.09 -10.23
CA GLY A 189 2.00 -2.80 -9.54
C GLY A 189 2.30 -2.24 -8.17
N GLY A 190 3.56 -2.08 -7.87
CA GLY A 190 4.01 -1.57 -6.59
C GLY A 190 5.18 -0.61 -6.70
N TRP A 191 5.25 0.33 -5.77
CA TRP A 191 6.28 1.34 -5.65
C TRP A 191 6.77 1.47 -4.22
N TYR A 192 8.05 1.83 -4.05
CA TYR A 192 8.55 2.29 -2.76
C TYR A 192 9.32 3.61 -2.86
N TRP A 193 9.35 4.31 -1.76
CA TRP A 193 10.08 5.57 -1.57
C TRP A 193 10.81 5.52 -0.24
N ILE A 194 12.07 5.93 -0.25
CA ILE A 194 12.95 5.99 0.90
C ILE A 194 13.21 7.47 1.19
N GLU A 195 12.66 7.98 2.25
CA GLU A 195 12.83 9.34 2.69
C GLU A 195 13.95 9.40 3.71
N VAL A 196 14.96 10.20 3.43
CA VAL A 196 16.15 10.35 4.28
C VAL A 196 15.89 11.45 5.29
N LEU A 197 15.89 11.10 6.57
CA LEU A 197 15.61 12.01 7.68
C LEU A 197 16.89 12.18 8.53
N SER A 198 17.30 13.42 8.73
CA SER A 198 18.41 13.73 9.64
C SER A 198 18.04 13.34 11.06
N TYR A 199 18.97 12.69 11.75
CA TYR A 199 18.86 12.32 13.15
C TYR A 199 19.93 13.04 13.94
N ALA A 200 19.55 13.77 14.99
CA ALA A 200 20.54 14.44 15.84
C ALA A 200 21.21 13.42 16.78
N ASP A 201 22.54 13.41 16.79
CA ASP A 201 23.32 12.62 17.73
C ASP A 201 23.04 13.13 19.16
N PRO A 202 22.63 12.28 20.10
CA PRO A 202 22.41 12.68 21.49
C PRO A 202 23.67 13.20 22.19
N ASP A 203 24.86 12.75 21.76
CA ASP A 203 26.15 13.22 22.28
C ASP A 203 26.58 14.59 21.69
N ALA A 204 25.91 15.06 20.63
CA ALA A 204 26.16 16.39 20.09
C ALA A 204 25.64 17.45 21.05
N VAL A 205 26.44 18.50 21.29
CA VAL A 205 26.11 19.60 22.23
C VAL A 205 24.75 20.21 21.85
N GLY A 206 23.71 19.94 22.64
CA GLY A 206 22.33 20.38 22.39
C GLY A 206 21.49 19.37 21.59
N GLY A 207 22.02 18.18 21.26
CA GLY A 207 21.32 17.15 20.53
C GLY A 207 20.45 16.27 21.45
N ALA A 208 19.15 16.42 21.36
CA ALA A 208 18.25 15.35 21.77
C ALA A 208 18.08 14.43 20.57
N GLY A 209 18.25 13.11 20.75
CA GLY A 209 18.12 12.09 19.70
C GLY A 209 16.79 12.14 18.93
N LEU A 210 16.70 13.05 17.98
CA LEU A 210 15.47 13.41 17.29
C LEU A 210 15.66 13.46 15.78
N ILE A 211 14.60 13.14 15.08
CA ILE A 211 14.42 13.59 13.70
C ILE A 211 14.39 15.13 13.76
N VAL A 212 15.45 15.76 13.27
CA VAL A 212 15.60 17.22 13.32
C VAL A 212 14.51 17.84 12.50
N ASN A 213 13.68 18.67 13.15
CA ASN A 213 12.82 19.61 12.44
C ASN A 213 13.67 20.82 12.03
N ASP A 214 13.71 21.12 10.74
CA ASP A 214 14.42 22.30 10.21
C ASP A 214 13.82 23.65 10.67
N ALA A 215 12.85 23.64 11.59
CA ALA A 215 12.29 24.85 12.17
C ALA A 215 13.27 25.44 13.18
N PRO A 216 13.74 26.67 12.99
CA PRO A 216 14.81 27.27 13.79
C PRO A 216 14.49 27.51 15.27
N ASN A 217 13.26 27.17 15.72
CA ASN A 217 12.78 27.35 17.09
C ASN A 217 12.02 26.16 17.66
N ALA A 218 12.11 24.96 17.06
CA ALA A 218 11.47 23.78 17.64
C ALA A 218 12.22 23.36 18.90
N ALA A 219 11.56 23.44 20.05
CA ALA A 219 12.08 22.86 21.28
C ALA A 219 12.27 21.37 21.09
N ALA A 220 13.47 20.84 21.31
CA ALA A 220 13.78 19.43 21.22
C ALA A 220 12.93 18.66 22.25
N PRO A 221 12.14 17.66 21.86
CA PRO A 221 11.49 16.78 22.82
C PRO A 221 12.56 15.97 23.58
N THR A 222 12.44 15.89 24.88
CA THR A 222 13.46 15.41 25.81
C THR A 222 13.45 13.90 26.05
N ASP A 223 12.57 13.11 25.41
CA ASP A 223 12.32 11.71 25.78
C ASP A 223 12.41 10.72 24.62
N LEU A 224 13.31 10.94 23.66
CA LEU A 224 13.42 10.04 22.52
C LEU A 224 14.63 9.10 22.61
N LEU A 225 14.53 7.99 21.86
CA LEU A 225 15.51 6.91 21.82
C LEU A 225 16.91 7.46 21.55
N ASP A 226 17.84 7.14 22.44
CA ASP A 226 19.27 7.41 22.30
C ASP A 226 19.87 6.47 21.25
N LEU A 227 19.71 6.79 19.98
CA LEU A 227 20.24 6.01 18.87
C LEU A 227 21.57 6.62 18.41
N ARG A 228 22.65 5.90 18.58
CA ARG A 228 23.97 6.26 18.03
C ARG A 228 24.10 5.73 16.61
N LEU A 229 23.60 6.49 15.65
CA LEU A 229 23.58 6.12 14.24
C LEU A 229 24.79 6.72 13.50
N LYS A 230 25.39 5.92 12.61
CA LYS A 230 26.37 6.39 11.62
C LYS A 230 26.03 5.82 10.25
N PRO A 231 25.64 6.64 9.26
CA PRO A 231 25.40 8.10 9.35
C PRO A 231 24.22 8.45 10.29
N SER A 232 24.20 9.71 10.78
CA SER A 232 23.14 10.20 11.69
C SER A 232 21.85 10.45 10.93
N VAL A 233 21.30 9.41 10.33
CA VAL A 233 20.06 9.42 9.57
C VAL A 233 19.18 8.24 9.94
N VAL A 234 17.89 8.45 9.84
CA VAL A 234 16.88 7.39 9.81
C VAL A 234 16.12 7.47 8.50
N TYR A 235 15.55 6.38 8.09
CA TYR A 235 14.84 6.29 6.83
C TYR A 235 13.36 6.05 7.10
N ARG A 236 12.50 6.81 6.42
CA ARG A 236 11.08 6.50 6.36
C ARG A 236 10.80 5.86 5.01
N ILE A 237 10.45 4.59 5.04
CA ILE A 237 10.11 3.81 3.87
C ILE A 237 8.61 3.86 3.70
N THR A 238 8.14 4.23 2.52
CA THR A 238 6.73 4.15 2.14
C THR A 238 6.62 3.16 0.98
N ALA A 239 5.84 2.12 1.14
CA ALA A 239 5.51 1.17 0.09
C ALA A 239 4.02 1.28 -0.25
N TRP A 240 3.73 1.30 -1.53
CA TRP A 240 2.38 1.31 -2.09
C TRP A 240 2.24 0.19 -3.11
N ALA A 241 1.19 -0.60 -3.00
CA ALA A 241 0.87 -1.63 -3.98
C ALA A 241 -0.61 -1.61 -4.32
N ARG A 242 -0.91 -1.80 -5.60
CA ARG A 242 -2.27 -1.89 -6.12
C ARG A 242 -2.60 -3.33 -6.45
N GLY A 243 -3.73 -3.81 -5.92
CA GLY A 243 -4.27 -5.11 -6.27
C GLY A 243 -4.66 -5.22 -7.73
N LEU A 244 -5.09 -6.40 -8.12
CA LEU A 244 -5.59 -6.64 -9.48
C LEU A 244 -6.90 -5.90 -9.72
N ASN A 245 -7.69 -5.67 -8.67
CA ASN A 245 -8.85 -4.78 -8.71
C ASN A 245 -8.41 -3.32 -8.56
N PRO A 246 -8.92 -2.41 -9.40
CA PRO A 246 -8.48 -1.01 -9.38
C PRO A 246 -8.69 -0.28 -8.05
N ASN A 247 -9.60 -0.74 -7.21
CA ASN A 247 -9.94 -0.12 -5.93
C ASN A 247 -9.22 -0.75 -4.73
N SER A 248 -8.43 -1.80 -4.95
CA SER A 248 -7.67 -2.46 -3.88
C SER A 248 -6.27 -1.89 -3.85
N THR A 249 -5.97 -1.09 -2.84
CA THR A 249 -4.61 -0.55 -2.61
C THR A 249 -4.18 -0.79 -1.19
N ALA A 250 -2.91 -1.10 -1.00
CA ALA A 250 -2.28 -1.22 0.31
C ALA A 250 -1.10 -0.26 0.39
N VAL A 251 -1.00 0.45 1.51
CA VAL A 251 0.13 1.34 1.82
C VAL A 251 0.69 0.96 3.17
N ILE A 252 2.00 0.79 3.21
CA ILE A 252 2.74 0.51 4.44
C ILE A 252 3.81 1.58 4.59
N GLN A 253 3.93 2.11 5.79
CA GLN A 253 5.05 2.98 6.16
C GLN A 253 5.83 2.36 7.31
N GLU A 254 7.14 2.46 7.22
CA GLU A 254 8.06 1.99 8.24
C GLU A 254 9.17 3.01 8.47
N THR A 255 9.65 3.09 9.70
CA THR A 255 10.85 3.84 10.04
C THR A 255 11.99 2.87 10.27
N TYR A 256 13.01 2.96 9.43
CA TYR A 256 14.16 2.09 9.46
C TYR A 256 15.43 2.84 9.91
N ALA A 257 16.20 2.27 10.83
CA ALA A 257 17.49 2.77 11.26
C ALA A 257 18.55 1.73 10.93
N ARG A 258 19.50 2.10 10.06
CA ARG A 258 20.63 1.23 9.75
C ARG A 258 21.63 1.27 10.91
N THR A 259 21.77 0.16 11.62
CA THR A 259 22.83 -0.01 12.62
C THR A 259 24.06 -0.62 11.96
N ARG A 260 25.21 0.03 12.05
CA ARG A 260 26.50 -0.60 11.75
C ARG A 260 27.05 -1.20 13.03
N LEU A 261 27.41 -2.47 12.97
CA LEU A 261 28.30 -3.05 13.96
C LEU A 261 29.65 -2.35 13.79
N GLN A 262 30.13 -1.69 14.85
CA GLN A 262 31.51 -1.24 14.87
C GLN A 262 32.38 -2.48 15.14
N ASP A 263 33.21 -2.85 14.17
CA ASP A 263 34.33 -3.75 14.38
C ASP A 263 35.46 -3.03 15.14
#